data_42ba01fde8fc0da5338e40687c312215
#
_entry.id   42ba01fde8fc0da5338e40687c312215
#
_cell.length_a   1.000
_cell.length_b   1.000
_cell.length_c   1.000
_cell.angle_alpha   90.00
_cell.angle_beta   90.00
_cell.angle_gamma   90.00
#
_symmetry.space_group_name_H-M   'P 1'
#
loop_
_entity.id
_entity.type
_entity.pdbx_description
1 polymer ?
#
loop_
_entity_poly.entity_id
_entity_poly.type
_entity_poly.pdbx_seq_one_letter_code
_entity_poly.pdbx_strand_id
1 'polypeptide(L)'
;MANSTESPNSTWLTLSITLTLASISASSAVYFWGKRRDGDFDQKQLIINELEKSLKESLKKCAAERQGRIRAQQDLRKAMLQSKSDKLETTYPMAPIGIIRSCFSTRNGTPRQPLIVPLARARLTFDAALVPPASLEGLEEYSHCWIIYVFHLNTDLDKLWKDPSRSKLKAKVRVPRLKGEKMGLFATRSPHRPCPIGLTVAKVESVQGNSILLSGVDLVDGTPVLDVKPYLPYCDSIEGATVPHWVKMDDLLTVASVDFSDDFLATLTNCWPAIDKKSLYTSPEEFQTLIKQVLSWDIRSVSQRTQVEENCEKTNNEQDNPDEGRDVIYHLNLEGLDVTYRITSKSNVLVENVSLQNNN
;
A
#
# COMPACT_ATOMS: atom_id res chain seq x y z
N MET A 1 35.43 97.91 -27.88
CA MET A 1 36.26 96.67 -28.02
C MET A 1 36.83 96.34 -26.65
N ALA A 2 36.30 95.37 -25.97
CA ALA A 2 36.95 94.79 -24.79
C ALA A 2 36.58 93.29 -24.79
N ASN A 3 37.59 92.44 -25.16
CA ASN A 3 37.55 90.98 -25.09
C ASN A 3 37.72 90.55 -23.63
N SER A 4 36.75 89.89 -23.09
CA SER A 4 36.91 89.17 -21.83
C SER A 4 37.25 87.68 -22.17
N THR A 5 38.52 87.35 -22.01
CA THR A 5 39.01 85.96 -22.07
C THR A 5 38.65 85.31 -20.77
N GLU A 6 37.61 84.48 -20.76
CA GLU A 6 37.41 83.52 -19.68
C GLU A 6 38.45 82.39 -19.73
N SER A 7 39.15 82.19 -18.62
CA SER A 7 40.21 81.19 -18.52
C SER A 7 39.60 79.79 -18.41
N PRO A 8 40.11 78.79 -19.15
CA PRO A 8 39.55 77.45 -19.19
C PRO A 8 39.68 76.68 -17.87
N ASN A 9 40.39 77.22 -16.90
CA ASN A 9 40.63 76.53 -15.62
C ASN A 9 39.42 76.56 -14.63
N SER A 10 38.49 77.51 -14.78
CA SER A 10 37.35 77.61 -13.86
C SER A 10 36.23 76.56 -14.17
N THR A 11 36.07 76.26 -15.42
CA THR A 11 35.03 75.27 -15.87
C THR A 11 35.41 73.83 -15.50
N TRP A 12 36.67 73.42 -15.50
CA TRP A 12 37.17 72.13 -15.07
C TRP A 12 37.07 71.98 -13.53
N LEU A 13 37.31 73.01 -12.75
CA LEU A 13 37.16 72.97 -11.29
C LEU A 13 35.68 72.80 -10.87
N THR A 14 34.78 73.53 -11.54
CA THR A 14 33.33 73.42 -11.26
C THR A 14 32.79 72.06 -11.68
N LEU A 15 33.24 71.47 -12.83
CA LEU A 15 32.86 70.18 -13.26
C LEU A 15 33.39 69.06 -12.31
N SER A 16 34.62 69.19 -11.82
CA SER A 16 35.18 68.22 -10.85
C SER A 16 34.49 68.27 -9.50
N ILE A 17 34.13 69.45 -8.99
CA ILE A 17 33.37 69.63 -7.74
C ILE A 17 31.96 69.07 -7.86
N THR A 18 31.28 69.27 -8.98
CA THR A 18 29.91 68.76 -9.20
C THR A 18 29.89 67.23 -9.34
N LEU A 19 30.91 66.65 -10.00
CA LEU A 19 31.07 65.18 -10.14
C LEU A 19 31.39 64.53 -8.78
N THR A 20 32.23 65.14 -7.95
CA THR A 20 32.52 64.61 -6.62
C THR A 20 31.30 64.74 -5.68
N LEU A 21 30.55 65.84 -5.70
CA LEU A 21 29.32 65.99 -4.95
C LEU A 21 28.24 65.00 -5.40
N ALA A 22 28.10 64.75 -6.70
CA ALA A 22 27.16 63.77 -7.24
C ALA A 22 27.56 62.34 -6.82
N SER A 23 28.85 62.00 -6.84
CA SER A 23 29.31 60.67 -6.41
C SER A 23 29.12 60.44 -4.90
N ILE A 24 29.33 61.47 -4.06
CA ILE A 24 29.09 61.39 -2.61
C ILE A 24 27.59 61.24 -2.31
N SER A 25 26.73 61.97 -3.04
CA SER A 25 25.28 61.88 -2.86
C SER A 25 24.74 60.51 -3.30
N ALA A 26 25.23 59.99 -4.44
CA ALA A 26 24.87 58.65 -4.91
C ALA A 26 25.32 57.54 -3.93
N SER A 27 26.55 57.62 -3.43
CA SER A 27 27.08 56.69 -2.43
C SER A 27 26.32 56.74 -1.12
N SER A 28 25.95 57.92 -0.65
CA SER A 28 25.11 58.12 0.53
C SER A 28 23.71 57.52 0.34
N ALA A 29 23.09 57.76 -0.82
CA ALA A 29 21.77 57.22 -1.15
C ALA A 29 21.79 55.67 -1.18
N VAL A 30 22.81 55.06 -1.80
CA VAL A 30 22.98 53.60 -1.82
C VAL A 30 23.21 53.03 -0.41
N TYR A 31 24.01 53.74 0.41
CA TYR A 31 24.26 53.33 1.80
C TYR A 31 22.97 53.38 2.65
N PHE A 32 22.20 54.48 2.55
CA PHE A 32 20.93 54.58 3.28
C PHE A 32 19.88 53.62 2.77
N TRP A 33 19.85 53.33 1.46
CA TRP A 33 18.94 52.35 0.87
C TRP A 33 19.29 50.94 1.29
N GLY A 34 20.58 50.57 1.30
CA GLY A 34 21.08 49.28 1.82
C GLY A 34 20.74 49.09 3.29
N LYS A 35 21.03 50.11 4.15
CA LYS A 35 20.74 50.04 5.58
C LYS A 35 19.24 49.97 5.89
N ARG A 36 18.38 50.62 5.08
CA ARG A 36 16.91 50.53 5.19
C ARG A 36 16.40 49.14 4.79
N ARG A 37 17.02 48.55 3.78
CA ARG A 37 16.70 47.18 3.32
C ARG A 37 17.12 46.10 4.30
N ASP A 38 18.27 46.24 4.93
CA ASP A 38 18.75 45.32 5.95
C ASP A 38 17.87 45.40 7.21
N GLY A 39 17.49 46.58 7.66
CA GLY A 39 16.55 46.72 8.79
C GLY A 39 15.17 46.15 8.51
N ASP A 40 14.66 46.25 7.28
CA ASP A 40 13.38 45.67 6.87
C ASP A 40 13.48 44.15 6.75
N PHE A 41 14.64 43.62 6.35
CA PHE A 41 14.92 42.20 6.31
C PHE A 41 15.00 41.58 7.72
N ASP A 42 15.72 42.21 8.62
CA ASP A 42 15.84 41.76 10.01
C ASP A 42 14.48 41.76 10.72
N GLN A 43 13.64 42.81 10.49
CA GLN A 43 12.31 42.86 11.06
C GLN A 43 11.39 41.76 10.53
N LYS A 44 11.46 41.48 9.22
CA LYS A 44 10.71 40.36 8.61
C LYS A 44 11.17 39.00 9.17
N GLN A 45 12.48 38.84 9.36
CA GLN A 45 13.03 37.60 9.92
C GLN A 45 12.57 37.39 11.38
N LEU A 46 12.49 38.45 12.19
CA LEU A 46 11.94 38.37 13.53
C LEU A 46 10.46 37.93 13.53
N ILE A 47 9.65 38.51 12.64
CA ILE A 47 8.23 38.14 12.49
C ILE A 47 8.09 36.69 12.04
N ILE A 48 8.92 36.23 11.10
CA ILE A 48 8.91 34.84 10.64
C ILE A 48 9.23 33.88 11.81
N ASN A 49 10.27 34.15 12.58
CA ASN A 49 10.67 33.36 13.73
C ASN A 49 9.57 33.31 14.80
N GLU A 50 8.88 34.42 15.04
CA GLU A 50 7.77 34.47 16.00
C GLU A 50 6.55 33.69 15.50
N LEU A 51 6.22 33.79 14.21
CA LEU A 51 5.17 32.99 13.58
C LEU A 51 5.47 31.52 13.58
N GLU A 52 6.72 31.12 13.29
CA GLU A 52 7.15 29.72 13.36
C GLU A 52 7.04 29.16 14.77
N LYS A 53 7.45 29.94 15.78
CA LYS A 53 7.29 29.57 17.19
C LYS A 53 5.82 29.38 17.55
N SER A 54 4.96 30.33 17.18
CA SER A 54 3.52 30.27 17.43
C SER A 54 2.87 29.08 16.73
N LEU A 55 3.25 28.81 15.47
CA LEU A 55 2.80 27.65 14.72
C LEU A 55 3.20 26.35 15.42
N LYS A 56 4.46 26.24 15.86
CA LYS A 56 4.97 25.04 16.56
C LYS A 56 4.23 24.81 17.88
N GLU A 57 3.93 25.86 18.64
CA GLU A 57 3.14 25.77 19.86
C GLU A 57 1.69 25.35 19.58
N SER A 58 1.08 25.90 18.55
CA SER A 58 -0.28 25.55 18.11
C SER A 58 -0.36 24.08 17.66
N LEU A 59 0.61 23.61 16.87
CA LEU A 59 0.70 22.20 16.45
C LEU A 59 0.86 21.27 17.66
N LYS A 60 1.66 21.67 18.65
CA LYS A 60 1.84 20.90 19.88
C LYS A 60 0.54 20.82 20.72
N LYS A 61 -0.20 21.91 20.82
CA LYS A 61 -1.53 21.95 21.47
C LYS A 61 -2.54 21.04 20.72
N CYS A 62 -2.62 21.16 19.40
CA CYS A 62 -3.49 20.29 18.59
C CYS A 62 -3.14 18.82 18.74
N ALA A 63 -1.85 18.47 18.79
CA ALA A 63 -1.43 17.09 19.02
C ALA A 63 -1.84 16.56 20.40
N ALA A 64 -1.69 17.37 21.45
CA ALA A 64 -2.08 17.04 22.82
C ALA A 64 -3.61 16.86 22.93
N GLU A 65 -4.40 17.77 22.35
CA GLU A 65 -5.86 17.65 22.32
C GLU A 65 -6.34 16.41 21.58
N ARG A 66 -5.70 16.11 20.43
CA ARG A 66 -5.99 14.90 19.67
C ARG A 66 -5.72 13.64 20.49
N GLN A 67 -4.60 13.62 21.23
CA GLN A 67 -4.26 12.50 22.11
C GLN A 67 -5.26 12.39 23.28
N GLY A 68 -5.66 13.52 23.87
CA GLY A 68 -6.69 13.57 24.91
C GLY A 68 -8.04 13.01 24.45
N ARG A 69 -8.49 13.43 23.26
CA ARG A 69 -9.75 12.88 22.66
C ARG A 69 -9.65 11.38 22.42
N ILE A 70 -8.51 10.87 21.93
CA ILE A 70 -8.34 9.44 21.72
C ILE A 70 -8.42 8.66 23.04
N ARG A 71 -7.80 9.17 24.11
CA ARG A 71 -7.86 8.55 25.46
C ARG A 71 -9.29 8.56 25.99
N ALA A 72 -9.98 9.69 25.93
CA ALA A 72 -11.37 9.79 26.38
C ALA A 72 -12.30 8.84 25.62
N GLN A 73 -12.14 8.69 24.31
CA GLN A 73 -12.89 7.72 23.52
C GLN A 73 -12.58 6.27 23.93
N GLN A 74 -11.33 5.96 24.23
CA GLN A 74 -10.94 4.63 24.71
C GLN A 74 -11.55 4.32 26.08
N ASP A 75 -11.54 5.29 27.00
CA ASP A 75 -12.09 5.12 28.34
C ASP A 75 -13.60 5.01 28.32
N LEU A 76 -14.30 5.82 27.52
CA LEU A 76 -15.73 5.69 27.30
C LEU A 76 -16.08 4.30 26.73
N ARG A 77 -15.30 3.80 25.77
CA ARG A 77 -15.48 2.47 25.20
C ARG A 77 -15.28 1.37 26.22
N LYS A 78 -14.26 1.50 27.09
CA LYS A 78 -14.06 0.55 28.21
C LYS A 78 -15.24 0.55 29.17
N ALA A 79 -15.72 1.75 29.58
CA ALA A 79 -16.87 1.87 30.45
C ALA A 79 -18.12 1.25 29.82
N MET A 80 -18.38 1.47 28.54
CA MET A 80 -19.49 0.84 27.82
C MET A 80 -19.37 -0.68 27.73
N LEU A 81 -18.14 -1.21 27.58
CA LEU A 81 -17.92 -2.66 27.55
C LEU A 81 -18.12 -3.27 28.94
N GLN A 82 -17.70 -2.61 30.02
CA GLN A 82 -17.90 -3.05 31.37
C GLN A 82 -19.42 -3.06 31.74
N SER A 83 -20.19 -2.06 31.30
CA SER A 83 -21.64 -2.03 31.53
C SER A 83 -22.43 -3.09 30.73
N LYS A 84 -21.79 -3.65 29.66
CA LYS A 84 -22.38 -4.76 28.88
C LYS A 84 -22.08 -6.13 29.44
N SER A 85 -21.07 -6.28 30.32
CA SER A 85 -20.74 -7.59 30.90
C SER A 85 -21.85 -8.19 31.76
N ASP A 86 -22.78 -7.37 32.23
CA ASP A 86 -23.95 -7.81 33.01
C ASP A 86 -25.17 -8.21 32.14
N LYS A 87 -25.07 -8.01 30.79
CA LYS A 87 -26.09 -8.52 29.86
C LYS A 87 -25.51 -9.74 29.16
N LEU A 88 -26.26 -10.84 29.18
CA LEU A 88 -26.00 -12.09 28.47
C LEU A 88 -25.35 -11.77 27.11
N GLU A 89 -24.04 -11.98 26.98
CA GLU A 89 -23.37 -11.81 25.70
C GLU A 89 -23.94 -12.84 24.72
N THR A 90 -24.72 -12.37 23.77
CA THR A 90 -25.16 -13.20 22.66
C THR A 90 -23.94 -13.45 21.78
N THR A 91 -23.28 -14.59 21.93
CA THR A 91 -22.22 -15.05 21.06
C THR A 91 -22.80 -15.97 19.99
N TYR A 92 -22.34 -15.81 18.77
CA TYR A 92 -22.66 -16.70 17.66
C TYR A 92 -21.40 -17.53 17.37
N PRO A 93 -21.28 -18.77 17.91
CA PRO A 93 -20.14 -19.62 17.63
C PRO A 93 -20.17 -20.01 16.15
N MET A 94 -19.08 -19.70 15.42
CA MET A 94 -18.91 -20.09 14.04
C MET A 94 -17.64 -20.96 13.93
N ALA A 95 -17.82 -22.24 13.63
CA ALA A 95 -16.74 -23.16 13.33
C ALA A 95 -16.46 -23.15 11.82
N PRO A 96 -15.19 -23.24 11.39
CA PRO A 96 -14.87 -23.44 9.98
C PRO A 96 -15.47 -24.74 9.45
N ILE A 97 -16.05 -24.68 8.27
CA ILE A 97 -16.61 -25.85 7.56
C ILE A 97 -15.61 -26.46 6.58
N GLY A 98 -14.48 -25.82 6.33
CA GLY A 98 -13.45 -26.28 5.44
C GLY A 98 -12.23 -25.38 5.46
N ILE A 99 -11.19 -25.80 4.73
CA ILE A 99 -9.91 -25.10 4.65
C ILE A 99 -9.53 -24.92 3.18
N ILE A 100 -9.03 -23.75 2.87
CA ILE A 100 -8.46 -23.41 1.56
C ILE A 100 -7.02 -23.93 1.48
N ARG A 101 -6.72 -24.64 0.42
CA ARG A 101 -5.37 -24.83 -0.10
C ARG A 101 -5.20 -23.94 -1.31
N SER A 102 -4.31 -22.96 -1.21
CA SER A 102 -4.10 -21.93 -2.23
C SER A 102 -2.68 -21.98 -2.81
N CYS A 103 -2.53 -21.46 -4.02
CA CYS A 103 -1.22 -21.22 -4.60
C CYS A 103 -0.41 -20.14 -3.85
N PHE A 104 -1.05 -19.31 -3.03
CA PHE A 104 -0.40 -18.25 -2.25
C PHE A 104 -0.02 -18.75 -0.85
N SER A 105 1.25 -19.04 -0.64
CA SER A 105 1.76 -19.52 0.67
C SER A 105 1.80 -18.40 1.72
N THR A 106 1.91 -17.13 1.30
CA THR A 106 2.06 -15.98 2.19
C THR A 106 1.15 -14.83 1.80
N ARG A 107 0.97 -13.86 2.73
CA ARG A 107 0.22 -12.63 2.44
C ARG A 107 0.88 -11.76 1.37
N ASN A 108 2.20 -11.81 1.27
CA ASN A 108 2.93 -11.12 0.20
C ASN A 108 2.73 -11.91 -1.09
N GLY A 109 2.34 -11.20 -2.15
CA GLY A 109 2.02 -11.83 -3.42
C GLY A 109 0.55 -12.24 -3.57
N THR A 110 -0.20 -12.40 -2.47
CA THR A 110 -1.65 -12.63 -2.57
C THR A 110 -2.34 -11.39 -3.16
N PRO A 111 -3.17 -11.56 -4.20
CA PRO A 111 -3.95 -10.46 -4.77
C PRO A 111 -4.81 -9.75 -3.71
N ARG A 112 -4.97 -8.45 -3.83
CA ARG A 112 -5.75 -7.66 -2.84
C ARG A 112 -7.26 -7.70 -3.07
N GLN A 113 -7.67 -8.22 -4.20
CA GLN A 113 -9.07 -8.35 -4.62
C GLN A 113 -9.21 -9.64 -5.42
N PRO A 114 -10.40 -10.27 -5.39
CA PRO A 114 -10.67 -11.45 -6.19
C PRO A 114 -10.72 -11.12 -7.70
N LEU A 115 -10.55 -12.12 -8.52
CA LEU A 115 -10.68 -12.14 -9.98
C LEU A 115 -9.67 -11.27 -10.76
N ILE A 116 -8.76 -10.56 -10.09
CA ILE A 116 -7.72 -9.76 -10.78
C ILE A 116 -6.56 -10.62 -11.29
N VAL A 117 -6.42 -11.85 -10.78
CA VAL A 117 -5.49 -12.87 -11.23
C VAL A 117 -6.31 -14.12 -11.59
N PRO A 118 -6.80 -14.24 -12.82
CA PRO A 118 -7.71 -15.33 -13.20
C PRO A 118 -7.15 -16.73 -12.98
N LEU A 119 -5.84 -16.93 -13.13
CA LEU A 119 -5.17 -18.21 -12.90
C LEU A 119 -4.87 -18.52 -11.43
N ALA A 120 -5.14 -17.61 -10.50
CA ALA A 120 -4.94 -17.89 -9.09
C ALA A 120 -5.89 -19.00 -8.63
N ARG A 121 -5.37 -20.22 -8.44
CA ARG A 121 -6.16 -21.40 -8.05
C ARG A 121 -6.11 -21.67 -6.57
N ALA A 122 -7.22 -22.22 -6.07
CA ALA A 122 -7.30 -22.79 -4.73
C ALA A 122 -8.23 -24.01 -4.74
N ARG A 123 -7.98 -24.92 -3.80
CA ARG A 123 -8.88 -26.02 -3.49
C ARG A 123 -9.47 -25.80 -2.11
N LEU A 124 -10.79 -25.66 -2.03
CA LEU A 124 -11.52 -25.70 -0.78
C LEU A 124 -11.84 -27.16 -0.47
N THR A 125 -11.35 -27.67 0.66
CA THR A 125 -11.68 -29.00 1.15
C THR A 125 -12.56 -28.85 2.39
N PHE A 126 -13.75 -29.43 2.36
CA PHE A 126 -14.70 -29.40 3.46
C PHE A 126 -14.40 -30.49 4.49
N ASP A 127 -14.75 -30.19 5.73
CA ASP A 127 -14.80 -31.21 6.79
C ASP A 127 -15.99 -32.15 6.53
N ALA A 128 -15.73 -33.38 6.18
CA ALA A 128 -16.77 -34.36 5.87
C ALA A 128 -17.70 -34.69 7.06
N ALA A 129 -17.28 -34.38 8.30
CA ALA A 129 -18.13 -34.53 9.47
C ALA A 129 -19.19 -33.42 9.57
N LEU A 130 -18.90 -32.24 9.02
CA LEU A 130 -19.78 -31.07 9.06
C LEU A 130 -20.56 -30.87 7.75
N VAL A 131 -19.94 -31.18 6.62
CA VAL A 131 -20.47 -30.95 5.28
C VAL A 131 -20.49 -32.27 4.49
N PRO A 132 -21.63 -32.95 4.43
CA PRO A 132 -21.80 -34.11 3.57
C PRO A 132 -21.61 -33.75 2.09
N PRO A 133 -21.01 -34.62 1.26
CA PRO A 133 -20.79 -34.33 -0.18
C PRO A 133 -22.07 -33.91 -0.94
N ALA A 134 -23.21 -34.47 -0.57
CA ALA A 134 -24.50 -34.10 -1.16
C ALA A 134 -24.86 -32.59 -0.98
N SER A 135 -24.24 -31.91 -0.02
CA SER A 135 -24.43 -30.46 0.18
C SER A 135 -23.82 -29.63 -0.95
N LEU A 136 -22.96 -30.23 -1.78
CA LEU A 136 -22.29 -29.55 -2.91
C LEU A 136 -22.96 -29.85 -4.26
N GLU A 137 -23.97 -30.71 -4.28
CA GLU A 137 -24.70 -31.07 -5.52
C GLU A 137 -25.33 -29.80 -6.14
N GLY A 138 -25.12 -29.63 -7.45
CA GLY A 138 -25.62 -28.49 -8.23
C GLY A 138 -24.76 -27.24 -8.12
N LEU A 139 -23.72 -27.18 -7.27
CA LEU A 139 -22.85 -26.00 -7.20
C LEU A 139 -21.99 -25.85 -8.46
N GLU A 140 -21.68 -26.92 -9.17
CA GLU A 140 -20.95 -26.92 -10.44
C GLU A 140 -21.72 -26.26 -11.58
N GLU A 141 -23.04 -26.08 -11.46
CA GLU A 141 -23.84 -25.36 -12.44
C GLU A 141 -23.65 -23.82 -12.34
N TYR A 142 -23.13 -23.34 -11.22
CA TYR A 142 -22.84 -21.93 -11.02
C TYR A 142 -21.39 -21.62 -11.44
N SER A 143 -21.24 -20.53 -12.18
CA SER A 143 -19.92 -20.06 -12.62
C SER A 143 -19.05 -19.54 -11.47
N HIS A 144 -19.67 -18.95 -10.45
CA HIS A 144 -18.98 -18.34 -9.32
C HIS A 144 -19.71 -18.62 -8.00
N CYS A 145 -18.95 -18.52 -6.90
CA CYS A 145 -19.50 -18.59 -5.56
C CYS A 145 -18.86 -17.52 -4.64
N TRP A 146 -19.66 -17.05 -3.67
CA TRP A 146 -19.19 -16.30 -2.52
C TRP A 146 -18.56 -17.25 -1.51
N ILE A 147 -17.43 -16.80 -0.92
CA ILE A 147 -16.72 -17.50 0.14
C ILE A 147 -16.62 -16.58 1.34
N ILE A 148 -17.16 -17.01 2.47
CA ILE A 148 -17.06 -16.34 3.76
C ILE A 148 -15.95 -17.02 4.54
N TYR A 149 -14.93 -16.28 4.95
CA TYR A 149 -13.72 -16.83 5.52
C TYR A 149 -13.16 -15.99 6.68
N VAL A 150 -12.15 -16.52 7.37
CA VAL A 150 -11.51 -15.85 8.50
C VAL A 150 -10.12 -15.38 8.11
N PHE A 151 -9.80 -14.12 8.41
CA PHE A 151 -8.44 -13.57 8.26
C PHE A 151 -7.51 -14.11 9.35
N HIS A 152 -7.04 -15.35 9.20
CA HIS A 152 -6.28 -16.06 10.22
C HIS A 152 -4.84 -15.56 10.41
N LEU A 153 -4.18 -15.03 9.36
CA LEU A 153 -2.80 -14.54 9.43
C LEU A 153 -2.67 -13.05 9.81
N ASN A 154 -3.77 -12.33 9.89
CA ASN A 154 -3.77 -10.88 10.15
C ASN A 154 -4.14 -10.52 11.58
N THR A 155 -4.67 -11.47 12.33
CA THR A 155 -5.24 -11.25 13.66
C THR A 155 -4.93 -12.46 14.53
N ASP A 156 -4.46 -12.21 15.75
CA ASP A 156 -4.34 -13.25 16.78
C ASP A 156 -5.77 -13.56 17.27
N LEU A 157 -6.34 -14.60 16.68
CA LEU A 157 -7.72 -15.01 16.94
C LEU A 157 -7.93 -15.44 18.39
N ASP A 158 -6.95 -16.12 18.98
CA ASP A 158 -7.03 -16.56 20.37
C ASP A 158 -7.12 -15.39 21.33
N LYS A 159 -6.32 -14.34 21.10
CA LYS A 159 -6.41 -13.11 21.90
C LYS A 159 -7.70 -12.35 21.66
N LEU A 160 -8.18 -12.31 20.41
CA LEU A 160 -9.41 -11.61 20.07
C LEU A 160 -10.63 -12.25 20.72
N TRP A 161 -10.70 -13.58 20.74
CA TRP A 161 -11.85 -14.31 21.27
C TRP A 161 -11.83 -14.51 22.78
N LYS A 162 -10.63 -14.63 23.40
CA LYS A 162 -10.50 -14.73 24.86
C LYS A 162 -10.80 -13.42 25.58
N ASP A 163 -10.47 -12.29 24.95
CA ASP A 163 -10.69 -10.96 25.55
C ASP A 163 -11.00 -9.90 24.48
N PRO A 164 -12.26 -9.84 24.01
CA PRO A 164 -12.70 -8.83 23.04
C PRO A 164 -12.47 -7.40 23.50
N SER A 165 -12.43 -7.15 24.83
CA SER A 165 -12.22 -5.83 25.42
C SER A 165 -10.80 -5.30 25.21
N ARG A 166 -9.81 -6.19 25.10
CA ARG A 166 -8.40 -5.86 24.83
C ARG A 166 -8.07 -5.62 23.37
N SER A 167 -9.00 -5.86 22.45
CA SER A 167 -8.78 -5.59 21.05
C SER A 167 -8.55 -4.09 20.84
N LYS A 168 -7.30 -3.70 20.59
CA LYS A 168 -6.91 -2.32 20.23
C LYS A 168 -7.36 -2.03 18.81
N LEU A 169 -8.69 -2.01 18.58
CA LEU A 169 -9.23 -1.70 17.27
C LEU A 169 -8.76 -0.30 16.82
N LYS A 170 -8.05 -0.26 15.72
CA LYS A 170 -7.68 1.00 15.08
C LYS A 170 -8.89 1.48 14.28
N ALA A 171 -9.50 2.60 14.68
CA ALA A 171 -10.63 3.20 13.96
C ALA A 171 -10.29 3.62 12.52
N LYS A 172 -9.01 3.89 12.24
CA LYS A 172 -8.49 4.24 10.91
C LYS A 172 -7.30 3.39 10.54
N VAL A 173 -7.24 2.94 9.30
CA VAL A 173 -6.14 2.17 8.70
C VAL A 173 -5.45 2.95 7.60
N ARG A 174 -4.17 2.67 7.37
CA ARG A 174 -3.43 3.23 6.22
C ARG A 174 -3.90 2.54 4.94
N VAL A 175 -4.14 3.34 3.91
CA VAL A 175 -4.57 2.84 2.60
C VAL A 175 -3.40 2.98 1.62
N PRO A 176 -2.91 1.87 1.03
CA PRO A 176 -1.77 1.92 0.10
C PRO A 176 -2.00 2.84 -1.10
N ARG A 177 -3.22 2.85 -1.65
CA ARG A 177 -3.59 3.71 -2.79
C ARG A 177 -3.65 5.20 -2.45
N LEU A 178 -3.73 5.57 -1.19
CA LEU A 178 -3.71 6.95 -0.70
C LEU A 178 -2.32 7.37 -0.20
N LYS A 179 -1.24 6.82 -0.74
CA LYS A 179 0.15 7.11 -0.32
C LYS A 179 0.34 7.04 1.20
N GLY A 180 -0.39 6.13 1.86
CA GLY A 180 -0.32 5.92 3.31
C GLY A 180 -1.25 6.81 4.16
N GLU A 181 -2.10 7.63 3.57
CA GLU A 181 -3.16 8.33 4.29
C GLU A 181 -4.12 7.34 4.97
N LYS A 182 -4.76 7.81 6.04
CA LYS A 182 -5.62 6.97 6.87
C LYS A 182 -7.09 7.16 6.54
N MET A 183 -7.78 6.05 6.31
CA MET A 183 -9.23 5.98 6.08
C MET A 183 -9.93 5.23 7.23
N GLY A 184 -11.23 5.49 7.41
CA GLY A 184 -12.04 4.73 8.36
C GLY A 184 -12.00 3.23 8.05
N LEU A 185 -11.92 2.40 9.07
CA LEU A 185 -11.78 0.95 8.90
C LEU A 185 -12.87 0.36 8.01
N PHE A 186 -14.14 0.74 8.26
CA PHE A 186 -15.30 0.22 7.52
C PHE A 186 -15.44 0.80 6.10
N ALA A 187 -14.71 1.88 5.78
CA ALA A 187 -14.59 2.38 4.41
C ALA A 187 -13.50 1.66 3.61
N THR A 188 -12.95 0.55 4.12
CA THR A 188 -11.91 -0.26 3.50
C THR A 188 -12.22 -1.74 3.64
N ARG A 189 -11.54 -2.58 2.84
CA ARG A 189 -11.55 -4.05 2.98
C ARG A 189 -10.38 -4.56 3.83
N SER A 190 -9.87 -3.74 4.77
CA SER A 190 -8.79 -4.14 5.67
C SER A 190 -9.18 -5.36 6.51
N PRO A 191 -8.25 -6.32 6.73
CA PRO A 191 -8.48 -7.50 7.57
C PRO A 191 -8.54 -7.19 9.07
N HIS A 192 -8.04 -6.03 9.53
CA HIS A 192 -7.95 -5.66 10.94
C HIS A 192 -9.30 -5.18 11.50
N ARG A 193 -10.29 -6.07 11.51
CA ARG A 193 -11.68 -5.80 11.89
C ARG A 193 -12.03 -6.37 13.27
N PRO A 194 -13.07 -5.87 13.95
CA PRO A 194 -13.55 -6.48 15.21
C PRO A 194 -13.93 -7.95 15.04
N CYS A 195 -14.64 -8.27 13.94
CA CYS A 195 -14.85 -9.64 13.47
C CYS A 195 -13.98 -9.79 12.21
N PRO A 196 -12.89 -10.55 12.25
CA PRO A 196 -11.95 -10.67 11.13
C PRO A 196 -12.49 -11.62 10.05
N ILE A 197 -13.73 -11.41 9.65
CA ILE A 197 -14.42 -12.15 8.59
C ILE A 197 -14.17 -11.45 7.26
N GLY A 198 -13.78 -12.23 6.26
CA GLY A 198 -13.65 -11.83 4.88
C GLY A 198 -14.80 -12.36 4.03
N LEU A 199 -15.07 -11.66 2.94
CA LEU A 199 -16.00 -12.08 1.89
C LEU A 199 -15.27 -11.92 0.56
N THR A 200 -15.21 -12.99 -0.22
CA THR A 200 -14.63 -12.99 -1.55
C THR A 200 -15.51 -13.76 -2.52
N VAL A 201 -15.28 -13.55 -3.81
CA VAL A 201 -15.92 -14.30 -4.89
C VAL A 201 -14.84 -15.05 -5.66
N ALA A 202 -15.12 -16.30 -6.06
CA ALA A 202 -14.22 -17.11 -6.87
C ALA A 202 -15.00 -17.82 -7.97
N LYS A 203 -14.32 -18.12 -9.07
CA LYS A 203 -14.87 -18.95 -10.13
C LYS A 203 -14.85 -20.41 -9.68
N VAL A 204 -15.94 -21.14 -9.89
CA VAL A 204 -16.03 -22.59 -9.67
C VAL A 204 -15.50 -23.29 -10.92
N GLU A 205 -14.41 -24.03 -10.78
CA GLU A 205 -13.81 -24.79 -11.87
C GLU A 205 -14.34 -26.24 -11.90
N SER A 206 -14.44 -26.88 -10.74
CA SER A 206 -15.02 -28.20 -10.58
C SER A 206 -15.38 -28.50 -9.14
N VAL A 207 -16.33 -29.43 -8.94
CA VAL A 207 -16.71 -29.98 -7.65
C VAL A 207 -16.36 -31.47 -7.64
N GLN A 208 -15.58 -31.93 -6.66
CA GLN A 208 -15.11 -33.32 -6.59
C GLN A 208 -15.20 -33.84 -5.15
N GLY A 209 -16.16 -34.74 -4.90
CA GLY A 209 -16.37 -35.31 -3.58
C GLY A 209 -16.68 -34.23 -2.53
N ASN A 210 -15.77 -34.04 -1.56
CA ASN A 210 -15.89 -33.01 -0.52
C ASN A 210 -15.05 -31.77 -0.82
N SER A 211 -14.69 -31.51 -2.06
CA SER A 211 -13.82 -30.37 -2.41
C SER A 211 -14.29 -29.63 -3.65
N ILE A 212 -13.98 -28.33 -3.69
CA ILE A 212 -14.21 -27.45 -4.83
C ILE A 212 -12.86 -26.93 -5.32
N LEU A 213 -12.59 -27.06 -6.62
CA LEU A 213 -11.50 -26.34 -7.28
C LEU A 213 -11.99 -24.95 -7.72
N LEU A 214 -11.26 -23.94 -7.32
CA LEU A 214 -11.58 -22.53 -7.51
C LEU A 214 -10.49 -21.83 -8.31
N SER A 215 -10.84 -20.75 -9.02
CA SER A 215 -9.87 -19.85 -9.65
C SER A 215 -10.24 -18.37 -9.42
N GLY A 216 -9.30 -17.47 -9.70
CA GLY A 216 -9.46 -16.05 -9.42
C GLY A 216 -9.45 -15.70 -7.93
N VAL A 217 -8.87 -16.54 -7.09
CA VAL A 217 -8.89 -16.37 -5.63
C VAL A 217 -7.89 -15.32 -5.13
N ASP A 218 -8.24 -14.67 -4.03
CA ASP A 218 -7.39 -13.75 -3.26
C ASP A 218 -7.17 -14.26 -1.82
N LEU A 219 -7.13 -15.59 -1.67
CA LEU A 219 -7.04 -16.29 -0.39
C LEU A 219 -5.66 -16.91 -0.18
N VAL A 220 -5.13 -16.76 1.03
CA VAL A 220 -3.87 -17.37 1.44
C VAL A 220 -4.09 -18.83 1.81
N ASP A 221 -3.07 -19.67 1.63
CA ASP A 221 -3.09 -21.08 2.04
C ASP A 221 -3.44 -21.24 3.52
N GLY A 222 -4.18 -22.29 3.86
CA GLY A 222 -4.65 -22.56 5.21
C GLY A 222 -5.83 -21.67 5.66
N THR A 223 -6.43 -20.86 4.79
CA THR A 223 -7.56 -19.99 5.17
C THR A 223 -8.79 -20.80 5.59
N PRO A 224 -9.30 -20.61 6.83
CA PRO A 224 -10.52 -21.25 7.29
C PRO A 224 -11.76 -20.64 6.61
N VAL A 225 -12.65 -21.47 6.10
CA VAL A 225 -13.91 -21.08 5.45
C VAL A 225 -15.09 -21.34 6.39
N LEU A 226 -15.95 -20.34 6.51
CA LEU A 226 -17.16 -20.39 7.37
C LEU A 226 -18.42 -20.75 6.60
N ASP A 227 -18.50 -20.33 5.32
CA ASP A 227 -19.67 -20.57 4.48
C ASP A 227 -19.35 -20.38 2.99
N VAL A 228 -20.13 -21.01 2.13
CA VAL A 228 -20.10 -20.84 0.67
C VAL A 228 -21.53 -20.64 0.18
N LYS A 229 -21.72 -19.67 -0.74
CA LYS A 229 -23.00 -19.41 -1.38
C LYS A 229 -22.81 -19.23 -2.89
N PRO A 230 -23.74 -19.67 -3.73
CA PRO A 230 -23.67 -19.38 -5.15
C PRO A 230 -23.75 -17.86 -5.40
N TYR A 231 -23.02 -17.38 -6.40
CA TYR A 231 -23.10 -16.00 -6.86
C TYR A 231 -24.25 -15.86 -7.87
N LEU A 232 -25.15 -14.92 -7.60
CA LEU A 232 -26.36 -14.67 -8.40
C LEU A 232 -26.27 -13.28 -9.06
N PRO A 233 -25.88 -13.18 -10.35
CA PRO A 233 -25.63 -11.89 -11.01
C PRO A 233 -26.80 -10.90 -10.92
N TYR A 234 -28.03 -11.40 -10.93
CA TYR A 234 -29.23 -10.54 -10.94
C TYR A 234 -29.48 -9.79 -9.61
N CYS A 235 -28.87 -10.23 -8.51
CA CYS A 235 -29.01 -9.57 -7.20
C CYS A 235 -27.68 -9.21 -6.53
N ASP A 236 -26.58 -9.89 -6.87
CA ASP A 236 -25.26 -9.65 -6.31
C ASP A 236 -24.49 -8.56 -7.05
N SER A 237 -24.86 -8.27 -8.30
CA SER A 237 -24.30 -7.18 -9.11
C SER A 237 -25.24 -5.98 -9.11
N ILE A 238 -24.71 -4.81 -8.71
CA ILE A 238 -25.49 -3.56 -8.71
C ILE A 238 -25.00 -2.69 -9.87
N GLU A 239 -25.82 -2.55 -10.89
CA GLU A 239 -25.52 -1.67 -12.01
C GLU A 239 -25.44 -0.20 -11.55
N GLY A 240 -24.43 0.53 -12.02
CA GLY A 240 -24.21 1.92 -11.64
C GLY A 240 -23.67 2.14 -10.23
N ALA A 241 -23.26 1.10 -9.49
CA ALA A 241 -22.62 1.25 -8.20
C ALA A 241 -21.37 2.15 -8.28
N THR A 242 -21.26 3.10 -7.36
CA THR A 242 -20.17 4.08 -7.36
C THR A 242 -19.17 3.81 -6.24
N VAL A 243 -17.92 4.17 -6.49
CA VAL A 243 -16.83 4.07 -5.52
C VAL A 243 -16.09 5.41 -5.44
N PRO A 244 -15.44 5.73 -4.31
CA PRO A 244 -14.57 6.89 -4.21
C PRO A 244 -13.46 6.86 -5.28
N HIS A 245 -12.99 8.03 -5.71
CA HIS A 245 -11.96 8.15 -6.76
C HIS A 245 -10.73 7.28 -6.48
N TRP A 246 -10.26 7.23 -5.24
CA TRP A 246 -9.08 6.46 -4.84
C TRP A 246 -9.27 4.92 -4.91
N VAL A 247 -10.49 4.42 -5.07
CA VAL A 247 -10.79 2.98 -5.25
C VAL A 247 -10.84 2.60 -6.72
N LYS A 248 -11.04 3.57 -7.62
CA LYS A 248 -11.07 3.30 -9.07
C LYS A 248 -9.76 2.63 -9.49
N MET A 249 -9.86 1.69 -10.42
CA MET A 249 -8.73 0.92 -10.95
C MET A 249 -7.89 1.75 -11.93
N ASP A 250 -7.58 3.00 -11.59
CA ASP A 250 -6.64 3.79 -12.38
C ASP A 250 -5.22 3.35 -11.97
N ASP A 251 -4.48 2.80 -12.87
CA ASP A 251 -3.04 2.52 -13.08
C ASP A 251 -2.03 2.50 -11.89
N LEU A 252 -2.43 2.85 -10.68
CA LEU A 252 -1.51 3.02 -9.53
C LEU A 252 -0.88 1.71 -9.00
N LEU A 253 -1.35 0.56 -9.43
CA LEU A 253 -0.85 -0.74 -8.99
C LEU A 253 -0.56 -1.71 -10.14
N THR A 254 -0.64 -1.28 -11.38
CA THR A 254 -0.21 -2.04 -12.55
C THR A 254 1.27 -1.79 -12.82
N VAL A 255 1.99 -2.81 -13.27
CA VAL A 255 3.36 -2.67 -13.75
C VAL A 255 3.34 -2.47 -15.26
N ALA A 256 4.42 -1.90 -15.83
CA ALA A 256 4.49 -1.60 -17.25
C ALA A 256 4.67 -2.86 -18.09
N SER A 257 5.56 -3.77 -17.68
CA SER A 257 5.77 -5.09 -18.29
C SER A 257 6.21 -6.12 -17.27
N VAL A 258 6.04 -7.40 -17.61
CA VAL A 258 6.61 -8.55 -16.88
C VAL A 258 7.35 -9.42 -17.89
N ASP A 259 8.66 -9.43 -17.76
CA ASP A 259 9.58 -10.16 -18.62
C ASP A 259 10.30 -11.25 -17.81
N PHE A 260 10.74 -12.30 -18.47
CA PHE A 260 11.44 -13.43 -17.84
C PHE A 260 12.86 -13.53 -18.40
N SER A 261 13.81 -13.97 -17.58
CA SER A 261 15.14 -14.33 -18.06
C SER A 261 15.06 -15.52 -19.04
N ASP A 262 16.01 -15.61 -19.96
CA ASP A 262 16.03 -16.65 -21.00
C ASP A 262 16.03 -18.08 -20.42
N ASP A 263 16.69 -18.27 -19.28
CA ASP A 263 16.80 -19.57 -18.62
C ASP A 263 15.67 -19.87 -17.63
N PHE A 264 14.74 -18.93 -17.40
CA PHE A 264 13.73 -19.07 -16.36
C PHE A 264 12.84 -20.30 -16.54
N LEU A 265 12.31 -20.52 -17.76
CA LEU A 265 11.44 -21.66 -18.02
C LEU A 265 12.17 -23.01 -17.87
N ALA A 266 13.45 -23.06 -18.27
CA ALA A 266 14.27 -24.27 -18.08
C ALA A 266 14.48 -24.56 -16.60
N THR A 267 14.77 -23.53 -15.80
CA THR A 267 14.93 -23.66 -14.34
C THR A 267 13.62 -24.10 -13.67
N LEU A 268 12.49 -23.50 -14.07
CA LEU A 268 11.16 -23.87 -13.57
C LEU A 268 10.84 -25.34 -13.91
N THR A 269 11.13 -25.76 -15.14
CA THR A 269 10.92 -27.15 -15.59
C THR A 269 11.75 -28.14 -14.76
N ASN A 270 12.98 -27.77 -14.38
CA ASN A 270 13.83 -28.60 -13.53
C ASN A 270 13.29 -28.71 -12.08
N CYS A 271 12.66 -27.65 -11.55
CA CYS A 271 12.04 -27.65 -10.23
C CYS A 271 10.66 -28.35 -10.20
N TRP A 272 9.98 -28.42 -11.35
CA TRP A 272 8.61 -28.88 -11.46
C TRP A 272 8.34 -30.28 -10.90
N PRO A 273 9.16 -31.32 -11.13
CA PRO A 273 8.92 -32.66 -10.60
C PRO A 273 8.81 -32.73 -9.07
N ALA A 274 9.32 -31.74 -8.35
CA ALA A 274 9.23 -31.70 -6.90
C ALA A 274 7.85 -31.25 -6.39
N ILE A 275 7.08 -30.52 -7.22
CA ILE A 275 5.80 -29.96 -6.84
C ILE A 275 4.61 -30.50 -7.65
N ASP A 276 4.82 -31.10 -8.84
CA ASP A 276 3.79 -31.47 -9.82
C ASP A 276 2.63 -32.25 -9.20
N LYS A 277 2.93 -33.25 -8.36
CA LYS A 277 1.91 -34.13 -7.72
C LYS A 277 0.99 -33.39 -6.75
N LYS A 278 1.44 -32.25 -6.24
CA LYS A 278 0.69 -31.43 -5.27
C LYS A 278 0.22 -30.13 -5.89
N SER A 279 0.72 -29.76 -7.07
CA SER A 279 0.38 -28.50 -7.72
C SER A 279 -1.10 -28.44 -8.11
N LEU A 280 -1.64 -27.23 -8.11
CA LEU A 280 -2.95 -26.88 -8.67
C LEU A 280 -2.86 -26.61 -10.17
N TYR A 281 -1.66 -26.68 -10.75
CA TYR A 281 -1.35 -26.41 -12.16
C TYR A 281 -0.85 -27.66 -12.85
N THR A 282 -1.04 -27.71 -14.16
CA THR A 282 -0.78 -28.92 -14.97
C THR A 282 0.59 -28.90 -15.65
N SER A 283 1.18 -27.72 -15.82
CA SER A 283 2.47 -27.58 -16.48
C SER A 283 3.27 -26.37 -16.00
N PRO A 284 4.61 -26.37 -16.22
CA PRO A 284 5.47 -25.20 -15.95
C PRO A 284 5.03 -23.94 -16.70
N GLU A 285 4.56 -24.06 -17.93
CA GLU A 285 4.11 -22.92 -18.77
C GLU A 285 2.85 -22.26 -18.21
N GLU A 286 1.91 -23.08 -17.71
CA GLU A 286 0.73 -22.58 -17.02
C GLU A 286 1.12 -21.83 -15.73
N PHE A 287 2.07 -22.37 -14.98
CA PHE A 287 2.59 -21.75 -13.77
C PHE A 287 3.36 -20.46 -14.06
N GLN A 288 4.16 -20.42 -15.14
CA GLN A 288 4.80 -19.18 -15.60
C GLN A 288 3.76 -18.11 -15.94
N THR A 289 2.65 -18.51 -16.55
CA THR A 289 1.54 -17.58 -16.86
C THR A 289 0.90 -17.05 -15.56
N LEU A 290 0.75 -17.86 -14.52
CA LEU A 290 0.33 -17.42 -13.19
C LEU A 290 1.29 -16.35 -12.64
N ILE A 291 2.60 -16.62 -12.65
CA ILE A 291 3.61 -15.67 -12.15
C ILE A 291 3.47 -14.33 -12.89
N LYS A 292 3.33 -14.36 -14.22
CA LYS A 292 3.10 -13.17 -15.03
C LYS A 292 1.86 -12.40 -14.60
N GLN A 293 0.73 -13.09 -14.39
CA GLN A 293 -0.51 -12.46 -13.95
C GLN A 293 -0.39 -11.83 -12.55
N VAL A 294 0.27 -12.52 -11.61
CA VAL A 294 0.47 -12.00 -10.24
C VAL A 294 1.36 -10.75 -10.27
N LEU A 295 2.48 -10.81 -10.99
CA LEU A 295 3.46 -9.73 -11.07
C LEU A 295 3.03 -8.58 -11.98
N SER A 296 1.97 -8.73 -12.78
CA SER A 296 1.34 -7.62 -13.50
C SER A 296 0.73 -6.57 -12.55
N TRP A 297 0.61 -6.91 -11.28
CA TRP A 297 0.21 -6.02 -10.21
C TRP A 297 1.37 -5.71 -9.28
N ASP A 298 1.52 -4.45 -8.84
CA ASP A 298 2.52 -4.13 -7.81
C ASP A 298 2.10 -4.69 -6.46
N ILE A 299 2.61 -5.90 -6.17
CA ILE A 299 2.33 -6.66 -4.95
C ILE A 299 3.13 -6.18 -3.73
N ARG A 300 4.09 -5.25 -3.92
CA ARG A 300 4.93 -4.74 -2.83
C ARG A 300 4.10 -4.10 -1.73
N SER A 301 4.58 -4.25 -0.51
CA SER A 301 4.03 -3.53 0.64
C SER A 301 4.32 -2.03 0.56
N VAL A 302 3.56 -1.22 1.31
CA VAL A 302 3.82 0.23 1.39
C VAL A 302 5.25 0.51 1.87
N SER A 303 5.73 -0.24 2.86
CA SER A 303 7.10 -0.09 3.38
C SER A 303 8.18 -0.38 2.34
N GLN A 304 8.00 -1.43 1.52
CA GLN A 304 8.94 -1.75 0.46
C GLN A 304 8.98 -0.66 -0.63
N ARG A 305 7.85 -0.05 -0.95
CA ARG A 305 7.78 1.06 -1.91
C ARG A 305 8.44 2.33 -1.37
N THR A 306 8.15 2.70 -0.13
CA THR A 306 8.71 3.90 0.52
C THR A 306 10.23 3.81 0.69
N GLN A 307 10.77 2.63 1.02
CA GLN A 307 12.22 2.42 1.13
C GLN A 307 12.96 2.66 -0.19
N VAL A 308 12.35 2.30 -1.31
CA VAL A 308 12.93 2.54 -2.64
C VAL A 308 12.90 4.04 -2.97
N GLU A 309 11.79 4.73 -2.67
CA GLU A 309 11.66 6.18 -2.87
C GLU A 309 12.67 6.97 -2.04
N GLU A 310 12.82 6.65 -0.74
CA GLU A 310 13.79 7.30 0.16
C GLU A 310 15.26 7.04 -0.26
N ASN A 311 15.56 5.89 -0.81
CA ASN A 311 16.90 5.57 -1.32
C ASN A 311 17.19 6.29 -2.63
N CYS A 312 16.20 6.47 -3.51
CA CYS A 312 16.35 7.27 -4.73
C CYS A 312 16.55 8.77 -4.43
N GLU A 313 15.88 9.33 -3.42
CA GLU A 313 16.06 10.74 -3.04
C GLU A 313 17.44 11.02 -2.42
N LYS A 314 18.03 10.07 -1.72
CA LYS A 314 19.38 10.18 -1.13
C LYS A 314 20.50 10.11 -2.16
N THR A 315 20.30 9.39 -3.26
CA THR A 315 21.30 9.23 -4.34
C THR A 315 21.37 10.44 -5.28
N ASN A 316 20.34 11.28 -5.35
CA ASN A 316 20.37 12.50 -6.17
C ASN A 316 21.32 13.59 -5.65
N ASN A 317 21.96 13.40 -4.49
CA ASN A 317 22.94 14.32 -3.91
C ASN A 317 24.41 13.92 -4.12
N GLU A 318 24.70 12.78 -4.72
CA GLU A 318 26.04 12.35 -5.08
C GLU A 318 26.10 12.12 -6.60
N GLN A 319 27.07 12.77 -7.26
CA GLN A 319 27.31 12.71 -8.70
C GLN A 319 27.87 11.32 -9.09
N ASP A 320 27.05 10.28 -9.04
CA ASP A 320 27.36 8.97 -9.60
C ASP A 320 26.30 8.54 -10.59
N ASN A 321 26.74 7.84 -11.64
CA ASN A 321 25.98 7.46 -12.84
C ASN A 321 24.52 7.04 -12.55
N PRO A 322 23.53 7.57 -13.29
CA PRO A 322 22.11 7.30 -13.04
C PRO A 322 21.64 5.86 -13.37
N ASP A 323 22.54 4.96 -13.75
CA ASP A 323 22.21 3.60 -14.20
C ASP A 323 22.61 2.49 -13.19
N GLU A 324 23.26 2.83 -12.06
CA GLU A 324 23.58 1.88 -10.99
C GLU A 324 22.70 2.08 -9.74
N GLY A 325 21.39 2.18 -9.91
CA GLY A 325 20.45 2.00 -8.80
C GLY A 325 20.60 0.58 -8.26
N ARG A 326 20.94 0.42 -6.95
CA ARG A 326 21.05 -0.90 -6.31
C ARG A 326 19.78 -1.69 -6.59
N ASP A 327 19.90 -2.69 -7.46
CA ASP A 327 18.83 -3.58 -7.86
C ASP A 327 18.31 -4.33 -6.64
N VAL A 328 17.11 -3.95 -6.17
CA VAL A 328 16.46 -4.64 -5.06
C VAL A 328 15.81 -5.91 -5.59
N ILE A 329 16.26 -7.06 -5.09
CA ILE A 329 15.67 -8.36 -5.41
C ILE A 329 14.46 -8.57 -4.50
N TYR A 330 13.35 -8.94 -5.09
CA TYR A 330 12.11 -9.29 -4.41
C TYR A 330 11.83 -10.78 -4.53
N HIS A 331 11.05 -11.31 -3.60
CA HIS A 331 10.68 -12.72 -3.54
C HIS A 331 9.16 -12.87 -3.58
N LEU A 332 8.70 -13.83 -4.38
CA LEU A 332 7.31 -14.24 -4.49
C LEU A 332 7.19 -15.75 -4.26
N ASN A 333 6.52 -16.14 -3.18
CA ASN A 333 6.34 -17.54 -2.82
C ASN A 333 5.00 -18.07 -3.34
N LEU A 334 5.06 -19.06 -4.24
CA LEU A 334 3.90 -19.73 -4.83
C LEU A 334 4.10 -21.24 -4.78
N GLU A 335 3.16 -21.97 -4.19
CA GLU A 335 3.14 -23.45 -4.09
C GLU A 335 4.47 -24.11 -3.63
N GLY A 336 5.23 -23.42 -2.78
CA GLY A 336 6.52 -23.92 -2.30
C GLY A 336 7.71 -23.61 -3.21
N LEU A 337 7.49 -22.81 -4.25
CA LEU A 337 8.54 -22.20 -5.05
C LEU A 337 8.78 -20.76 -4.61
N ASP A 338 10.05 -20.36 -4.55
CA ASP A 338 10.49 -18.99 -4.37
C ASP A 338 10.92 -18.42 -5.73
N VAL A 339 10.16 -17.44 -6.21
CA VAL A 339 10.40 -16.74 -7.46
C VAL A 339 11.08 -15.42 -7.15
N THR A 340 12.28 -15.21 -7.69
CA THR A 340 13.03 -13.96 -7.53
C THR A 340 12.79 -13.03 -8.71
N TYR A 341 12.55 -11.76 -8.42
CA TYR A 341 12.30 -10.75 -9.45
C TYR A 341 12.82 -9.37 -9.03
N ARG A 342 13.07 -8.51 -10.02
CA ARG A 342 13.43 -7.09 -9.83
C ARG A 342 12.40 -6.18 -10.47
N ILE A 343 12.30 -4.97 -9.94
CA ILE A 343 11.47 -3.92 -10.52
C ILE A 343 12.37 -2.75 -10.88
N THR A 344 12.39 -2.40 -12.16
CA THR A 344 13.17 -1.26 -12.67
C THR A 344 12.50 0.08 -12.35
N SER A 345 13.23 1.17 -12.49
CA SER A 345 12.72 2.55 -12.29
C SER A 345 11.51 2.89 -13.17
N LYS A 346 11.35 2.21 -14.32
CA LYS A 346 10.21 2.35 -15.25
C LYS A 346 9.03 1.43 -14.91
N SER A 347 9.00 0.83 -13.71
CA SER A 347 7.99 -0.15 -13.30
C SER A 347 7.90 -1.40 -14.18
N ASN A 348 8.98 -1.79 -14.87
CA ASN A 348 9.08 -3.08 -15.54
C ASN A 348 9.57 -4.11 -14.52
N VAL A 349 8.99 -5.30 -14.58
CA VAL A 349 9.38 -6.44 -13.75
C VAL A 349 10.21 -7.40 -14.60
N LEU A 350 11.38 -7.77 -14.09
CA LEU A 350 12.20 -8.85 -14.64
C LEU A 350 12.20 -10.01 -13.66
N VAL A 351 11.64 -11.14 -14.05
CA VAL A 351 11.67 -12.39 -13.29
C VAL A 351 12.95 -13.13 -13.63
N GLU A 352 13.81 -13.34 -12.63
CA GLU A 352 15.16 -13.82 -12.86
C GLU A 352 15.31 -15.31 -12.64
N ASN A 353 14.79 -15.81 -11.54
CA ASN A 353 15.04 -17.20 -11.15
C ASN A 353 13.88 -17.78 -10.34
N VAL A 354 13.87 -19.09 -10.22
CA VAL A 354 12.96 -19.85 -9.38
C VAL A 354 13.71 -20.99 -8.67
N SER A 355 13.41 -21.20 -7.41
CA SER A 355 14.00 -22.27 -6.60
C SER A 355 12.97 -22.89 -5.67
N LEU A 356 13.24 -24.09 -5.18
CA LEU A 356 12.44 -24.71 -4.14
C LEU A 356 12.58 -23.90 -2.84
N GLN A 357 11.46 -23.62 -2.19
CA GLN A 357 11.48 -22.94 -0.90
C GLN A 357 12.12 -23.86 0.15
N ASN A 358 13.21 -23.40 0.78
CA ASN A 358 13.81 -24.11 1.89
C ASN A 358 12.85 -24.02 3.09
N ASN A 359 12.23 -25.14 3.44
CA ASN A 359 11.50 -25.29 4.70
C ASN A 359 12.53 -25.30 5.84
N ASN A 360 12.82 -24.13 6.40
CA ASN A 360 13.50 -24.02 7.70
C ASN A 360 12.48 -24.03 8.82
#